data_47d15421a670d99b60a2e4959a995c92
#
_entry.id   47d15421a670d99b60a2e4959a995c92
#
_cell.length_a   1.000
_cell.length_b   1.000
_cell.length_c   1.000
_cell.angle_alpha   90.00
_cell.angle_beta   90.00
_cell.angle_gamma   90.00
#
_symmetry.space_group_name_H-M   'P 1'
#
loop_
_entity.id
_entity.type
_entity.pdbx_description
1 polymer ?
#
loop_
_entity_poly.entity_id
_entity_poly.type
_entity_poly.pdbx_seq_one_letter_code
_entity_poly.pdbx_strand_id
1 'polypeptide(L)'
;MAATIDDEVHALAQRLWDFHTAPAAHSPPTPGEHDIILALGSHDLRVAEHAAHLWDAGAAPLIVLSGQRGRRTAGAHGHDRWPRPEAEEFAQTARATAGIPSTAMLLETHATNTAENFTHSRALTAAHGIAVTRAIVTAKPYMGQRALATATAHWPEARWTFHCFAGGYTDYPNADTPTEELVHFLVGDTQRLDVYARRRWSSPVDIPDDVWRAYELLVARGFTNHLVDNDTTSHPRPTGRSVP
;
A
#
# COMPACT_ATOMS: atom_id res chain seq x y z
N MET A 1 27.71 -8.23 -2.26
CA MET A 1 27.45 -8.89 -3.56
C MET A 1 26.01 -8.56 -3.91
N ALA A 2 25.69 -8.24 -5.17
CA ALA A 2 24.30 -8.06 -5.60
C ALA A 2 23.54 -9.39 -5.40
N ALA A 3 22.28 -9.30 -4.94
CA ALA A 3 21.44 -10.49 -4.78
C ALA A 3 21.13 -11.07 -6.16
N THR A 4 21.34 -12.37 -6.33
CA THR A 4 21.07 -13.02 -7.62
C THR A 4 19.60 -13.41 -7.68
N ILE A 5 18.94 -13.04 -8.78
CA ILE A 5 17.57 -13.45 -9.07
C ILE A 5 17.63 -14.78 -9.84
N ASP A 6 17.35 -15.88 -9.16
CA ASP A 6 17.21 -17.23 -9.72
C ASP A 6 15.76 -17.73 -9.58
N ASP A 7 15.46 -18.90 -10.11
CA ASP A 7 14.11 -19.49 -10.07
C ASP A 7 13.57 -19.66 -8.64
N GLU A 8 14.47 -19.95 -7.67
CA GLU A 8 14.06 -20.08 -6.27
C GLU A 8 13.68 -18.73 -5.69
N VAL A 9 14.44 -17.66 -5.98
CA VAL A 9 14.08 -16.28 -5.59
C VAL A 9 12.74 -15.88 -6.20
N HIS A 10 12.52 -16.20 -7.48
CA HIS A 10 11.22 -15.94 -8.12
C HIS A 10 10.07 -16.67 -7.41
N ALA A 11 10.24 -17.95 -7.07
CA ALA A 11 9.20 -18.72 -6.38
C ALA A 11 8.91 -18.18 -4.96
N LEU A 12 9.95 -17.79 -4.21
CA LEU A 12 9.79 -17.19 -2.88
C LEU A 12 9.12 -15.80 -2.97
N ALA A 13 9.52 -14.96 -3.91
CA ALA A 13 8.95 -13.64 -4.13
C ALA A 13 7.48 -13.71 -4.59
N GLN A 14 7.15 -14.67 -5.47
CA GLN A 14 5.77 -14.93 -5.88
C GLN A 14 4.89 -15.26 -4.67
N ARG A 15 5.38 -16.08 -3.72
CA ARG A 15 4.65 -16.40 -2.50
C ARG A 15 4.36 -15.18 -1.64
N LEU A 16 5.35 -14.27 -1.48
CA LEU A 16 5.11 -13.01 -0.78
C LEU A 16 4.11 -12.14 -1.54
N TRP A 17 4.23 -12.07 -2.87
CA TRP A 17 3.30 -11.32 -3.70
C TRP A 17 1.85 -11.80 -3.53
N ASP A 18 1.62 -13.11 -3.64
CA ASP A 18 0.29 -13.71 -3.51
C ASP A 18 -0.33 -13.42 -2.15
N PHE A 19 0.47 -13.52 -1.07
CA PHE A 19 0.02 -13.16 0.26
C PHE A 19 -0.36 -11.68 0.38
N HIS A 20 0.46 -10.78 -0.14
CA HIS A 20 0.22 -9.34 -0.03
C HIS A 20 -0.95 -8.88 -0.90
N THR A 21 -1.19 -9.53 -2.03
CA THR A 21 -2.29 -9.19 -2.94
C THR A 21 -3.60 -9.90 -2.60
N ALA A 22 -3.57 -10.95 -1.78
CA ALA A 22 -4.76 -11.71 -1.40
C ALA A 22 -5.97 -10.88 -0.91
N PRO A 23 -5.79 -9.74 -0.20
CA PRO A 23 -6.91 -8.89 0.20
C PRO A 23 -7.59 -8.12 -0.94
N ALA A 24 -6.99 -8.09 -2.14
CA ALA A 24 -7.55 -7.31 -3.24
C ALA A 24 -8.92 -7.87 -3.67
N ALA A 25 -9.89 -6.99 -3.79
CA ALA A 25 -11.18 -7.36 -4.33
C ALA A 25 -11.03 -7.71 -5.82
N HIS A 26 -11.51 -8.88 -6.19
CA HIS A 26 -11.44 -9.39 -7.58
C HIS A 26 -12.63 -8.98 -8.44
N SER A 27 -13.71 -8.50 -7.81
CA SER A 27 -14.90 -8.03 -8.51
C SER A 27 -14.90 -6.50 -8.58
N PRO A 28 -15.40 -5.91 -9.66
CA PRO A 28 -15.68 -4.48 -9.70
C PRO A 28 -16.56 -4.07 -8.51
N PRO A 29 -16.30 -2.93 -7.87
CA PRO A 29 -17.14 -2.44 -6.79
C PRO A 29 -18.54 -2.10 -7.33
N THR A 30 -19.56 -2.32 -6.51
CA THR A 30 -20.93 -1.92 -6.83
C THR A 30 -21.01 -0.39 -6.87
N PRO A 31 -21.58 0.22 -7.93
CA PRO A 31 -21.75 1.66 -7.99
C PRO A 31 -22.49 2.21 -6.76
N GLY A 32 -21.95 3.30 -6.18
CA GLY A 32 -22.52 3.96 -4.99
C GLY A 32 -22.40 3.18 -3.68
N GLU A 33 -21.66 2.09 -3.66
CA GLU A 33 -21.52 1.29 -2.44
C GLU A 33 -20.58 1.94 -1.41
N HIS A 34 -19.64 2.77 -1.86
CA HIS A 34 -18.62 3.37 -1.00
C HIS A 34 -18.77 4.91 -0.95
N ASP A 35 -18.37 5.49 0.16
CA ASP A 35 -18.42 6.94 0.39
C ASP A 35 -17.23 7.65 -0.28
N ILE A 36 -16.05 7.00 -0.24
CA ILE A 36 -14.80 7.53 -0.81
C ILE A 36 -13.94 6.43 -1.41
N ILE A 37 -13.01 6.85 -2.31
CA ILE A 37 -11.82 6.11 -2.70
C ILE A 37 -10.61 6.86 -2.13
N LEU A 38 -9.84 6.22 -1.26
CA LEU A 38 -8.58 6.77 -0.74
C LEU A 38 -7.41 6.18 -1.53
N ALA A 39 -6.70 7.02 -2.29
CA ALA A 39 -5.47 6.64 -2.99
C ALA A 39 -4.26 6.99 -2.13
N LEU A 40 -3.50 5.97 -1.71
CA LEU A 40 -2.29 6.15 -0.93
C LEU A 40 -1.13 6.59 -1.81
N GLY A 41 -0.52 7.72 -1.49
CA GLY A 41 0.58 8.32 -2.22
C GLY A 41 1.76 7.35 -2.42
N SER A 42 2.34 7.42 -3.60
CA SER A 42 3.51 6.64 -3.99
C SER A 42 4.13 7.19 -5.28
N HIS A 43 5.33 6.71 -5.62
CA HIS A 43 5.99 7.01 -6.88
C HIS A 43 5.35 6.35 -8.13
N ASP A 44 4.34 5.50 -7.94
CA ASP A 44 3.68 4.73 -9.00
C ASP A 44 2.32 5.35 -9.35
N LEU A 45 2.26 6.04 -10.48
CA LEU A 45 1.04 6.73 -10.94
C LEU A 45 -0.11 5.78 -11.30
N ARG A 46 0.18 4.49 -11.54
CA ARG A 46 -0.88 3.48 -11.78
C ARG A 46 -1.88 3.39 -10.62
N VAL A 47 -1.48 3.78 -9.40
CA VAL A 47 -2.39 3.89 -8.25
C VAL A 47 -3.44 4.97 -8.49
N ALA A 48 -3.05 6.13 -9.00
CA ALA A 48 -3.96 7.23 -9.30
C ALA A 48 -4.84 6.93 -10.52
N GLU A 49 -4.28 6.29 -11.55
CA GLU A 49 -5.04 5.81 -12.71
C GLU A 49 -6.13 4.83 -12.29
N HIS A 50 -5.77 3.86 -11.43
CA HIS A 50 -6.73 2.90 -10.90
C HIS A 50 -7.83 3.54 -10.05
N ALA A 51 -7.48 4.51 -9.18
CA ALA A 51 -8.46 5.28 -8.43
C ALA A 51 -9.42 6.03 -9.36
N ALA A 52 -8.91 6.58 -10.46
CA ALA A 52 -9.72 7.27 -11.46
C ALA A 52 -10.69 6.32 -12.17
N HIS A 53 -10.24 5.12 -12.56
CA HIS A 53 -11.11 4.11 -13.16
C HIS A 53 -12.20 3.62 -12.19
N LEU A 54 -11.89 3.47 -10.90
CA LEU A 54 -12.89 3.13 -9.88
C LEU A 54 -13.95 4.23 -9.75
N TRP A 55 -13.52 5.49 -9.77
CA TRP A 55 -14.45 6.62 -9.73
C TRP A 55 -15.33 6.70 -10.98
N ASP A 56 -14.77 6.54 -12.17
CA ASP A 56 -15.47 6.53 -13.44
C ASP A 56 -16.50 5.39 -13.51
N ALA A 57 -16.19 4.24 -12.92
CA ALA A 57 -17.11 3.13 -12.72
C ALA A 57 -18.20 3.40 -11.66
N GLY A 58 -18.21 4.56 -11.01
CA GLY A 58 -19.18 4.95 -10.02
C GLY A 58 -19.00 4.31 -8.65
N ALA A 59 -17.84 3.75 -8.33
CA ALA A 59 -17.59 3.05 -7.06
C ALA A 59 -17.81 3.94 -5.83
N ALA A 60 -17.46 5.24 -5.94
CA ALA A 60 -17.70 6.26 -4.93
C ALA A 60 -17.76 7.64 -5.57
N PRO A 61 -18.48 8.62 -4.96
CA PRO A 61 -18.60 9.97 -5.51
C PRO A 61 -17.33 10.82 -5.36
N LEU A 62 -16.42 10.45 -4.47
CA LEU A 62 -15.27 11.25 -4.08
C LEU A 62 -13.98 10.43 -4.04
N ILE A 63 -12.88 11.03 -4.53
CA ILE A 63 -11.53 10.51 -4.36
C ILE A 63 -10.78 11.38 -3.35
N VAL A 64 -10.14 10.76 -2.38
CA VAL A 64 -9.14 11.39 -1.50
C VAL A 64 -7.76 10.95 -1.98
N LEU A 65 -6.94 11.89 -2.41
CA LEU A 65 -5.58 11.67 -2.85
C LEU A 65 -4.65 12.13 -1.73
N SER A 66 -3.91 11.20 -1.13
CA SER A 66 -3.13 11.49 0.07
C SER A 66 -1.65 11.18 -0.11
N GLY A 67 -0.81 12.13 0.22
CA GLY A 67 0.64 11.96 0.30
C GLY A 67 1.42 13.22 0.01
N GLN A 68 2.42 13.50 0.87
CA GLN A 68 3.53 14.42 0.63
C GLN A 68 4.58 13.70 -0.23
N ARG A 69 5.68 14.32 -0.55
CA ARG A 69 6.81 13.66 -1.20
C ARG A 69 7.45 12.65 -0.25
N GLY A 70 7.34 11.35 -0.60
CA GLY A 70 8.01 10.27 0.11
C GLY A 70 9.51 10.17 -0.25
N ARG A 71 10.24 9.23 0.36
CA ARG A 71 11.69 9.04 0.12
C ARG A 71 12.05 8.89 -1.36
N ARG A 72 11.21 8.23 -2.16
CA ARG A 72 11.47 8.00 -3.59
C ARG A 72 11.09 9.19 -4.47
N THR A 73 10.19 10.02 -4.04
CA THR A 73 9.72 11.19 -4.78
C THR A 73 10.41 12.47 -4.35
N ALA A 74 11.00 12.51 -3.15
CA ALA A 74 11.74 13.64 -2.59
C ALA A 74 13.25 13.63 -2.90
N GLY A 75 13.72 12.71 -3.75
CA GLY A 75 15.12 12.74 -4.19
C GLY A 75 16.15 12.21 -3.22
N ALA A 76 15.80 11.33 -2.29
CA ALA A 76 16.75 10.68 -1.38
C ALA A 76 17.89 9.92 -2.10
N HIS A 77 17.78 9.74 -3.42
CA HIS A 77 18.79 9.14 -4.30
C HIS A 77 19.32 10.13 -5.36
N GLY A 78 19.29 11.45 -5.08
CA GLY A 78 20.00 12.46 -5.86
C GLY A 78 19.21 13.15 -6.98
N HIS A 79 17.95 12.80 -7.21
CA HIS A 79 17.08 13.48 -8.17
C HIS A 79 15.70 13.70 -7.58
N ASP A 80 15.27 14.96 -7.47
CA ASP A 80 13.87 15.30 -7.19
C ASP A 80 13.01 14.74 -8.33
N ARG A 81 12.32 13.62 -8.08
CA ARG A 81 11.50 12.98 -9.08
C ARG A 81 10.25 13.81 -9.38
N TRP A 82 9.65 14.36 -8.34
CA TRP A 82 8.45 15.17 -8.46
C TRP A 82 8.62 16.49 -7.71
N PRO A 83 8.27 17.62 -8.36
CA PRO A 83 8.37 18.94 -7.75
C PRO A 83 7.25 19.19 -6.73
N ARG A 84 6.15 18.43 -6.82
CA ARG A 84 4.93 18.60 -6.03
C ARG A 84 4.69 17.39 -5.11
N PRO A 85 3.80 17.54 -4.09
CA PRO A 85 3.30 16.42 -3.31
C PRO A 85 2.72 15.29 -4.19
N GLU A 86 2.83 14.04 -3.72
CA GLU A 86 2.29 12.86 -4.41
C GLU A 86 0.78 13.01 -4.67
N ALA A 87 0.04 13.59 -3.72
CA ALA A 87 -1.40 13.88 -3.88
C ALA A 87 -1.71 14.80 -5.07
N GLU A 88 -0.86 15.80 -5.35
CA GLU A 88 -1.04 16.71 -6.49
C GLU A 88 -0.71 16.03 -7.82
N GLU A 89 0.36 15.21 -7.87
CA GLU A 89 0.70 14.41 -9.05
C GLU A 89 -0.41 13.41 -9.36
N PHE A 90 -0.95 12.79 -8.32
CA PHE A 90 -2.10 11.88 -8.42
C PHE A 90 -3.35 12.60 -8.95
N ALA A 91 -3.62 13.82 -8.48
CA ALA A 91 -4.76 14.61 -8.96
C ALA A 91 -4.62 14.95 -10.46
N GLN A 92 -3.41 15.28 -10.91
CA GLN A 92 -3.15 15.54 -12.31
C GLN A 92 -3.37 14.27 -13.16
N THR A 93 -2.85 13.14 -12.70
CA THR A 93 -3.02 11.84 -13.36
C THR A 93 -4.51 11.45 -13.40
N ALA A 94 -5.24 11.55 -12.30
CA ALA A 94 -6.66 11.19 -12.23
C ALA A 94 -7.52 12.06 -13.18
N ARG A 95 -7.22 13.35 -13.28
CA ARG A 95 -7.88 14.23 -14.28
C ARG A 95 -7.58 13.81 -15.71
N ALA A 96 -6.33 13.47 -16.01
CA ALA A 96 -5.93 13.04 -17.35
C ALA A 96 -6.57 11.70 -17.73
N THR A 97 -6.75 10.80 -16.76
CA THR A 97 -7.30 9.45 -16.97
C THR A 97 -8.81 9.45 -17.19
N ALA A 98 -9.58 10.14 -16.35
CA ALA A 98 -11.03 10.06 -16.34
C ALA A 98 -11.77 11.43 -16.31
N GLY A 99 -11.06 12.54 -16.53
CA GLY A 99 -11.67 13.87 -16.56
C GLY A 99 -12.27 14.30 -15.21
N ILE A 100 -11.80 13.76 -14.10
CA ILE A 100 -12.41 13.97 -12.77
C ILE A 100 -12.39 15.45 -12.40
N PRO A 101 -13.54 16.04 -12.08
CA PRO A 101 -13.62 17.43 -11.69
C PRO A 101 -12.99 17.65 -10.31
N SER A 102 -12.45 18.85 -10.07
CA SER A 102 -11.84 19.20 -8.78
C SER A 102 -12.80 19.08 -7.59
N THR A 103 -14.11 19.23 -7.83
CA THR A 103 -15.15 19.04 -6.81
C THR A 103 -15.33 17.60 -6.35
N ALA A 104 -14.86 16.63 -7.12
CA ALA A 104 -14.86 15.20 -6.77
C ALA A 104 -13.51 14.70 -6.23
N MET A 105 -12.58 15.61 -5.91
CA MET A 105 -11.26 15.26 -5.36
C MET A 105 -10.96 16.09 -4.10
N LEU A 106 -10.46 15.43 -3.06
CA LEU A 106 -9.80 16.06 -1.92
C LEU A 106 -8.31 15.71 -1.94
N LEU A 107 -7.46 16.70 -1.71
CA LEU A 107 -6.01 16.53 -1.69
C LEU A 107 -5.51 16.69 -0.27
N GLU A 108 -4.90 15.62 0.23
CA GLU A 108 -4.17 15.61 1.50
C GLU A 108 -2.65 15.58 1.18
N THR A 109 -1.95 16.66 1.43
CA THR A 109 -0.57 16.90 0.95
C THR A 109 0.50 16.84 2.03
N HIS A 110 0.19 16.38 3.23
CA HIS A 110 1.09 16.42 4.38
C HIS A 110 1.59 15.05 4.83
N ALA A 111 0.84 13.98 4.55
CA ALA A 111 1.18 12.63 4.99
C ALA A 111 2.51 12.15 4.40
N THR A 112 3.40 11.68 5.26
CA THR A 112 4.75 11.17 4.91
C THR A 112 4.86 9.66 5.03
N ASN A 113 3.84 9.01 5.55
CA ASN A 113 3.77 7.55 5.75
C ASN A 113 2.32 7.05 5.70
N THR A 114 2.15 5.73 5.64
CA THR A 114 0.84 5.11 5.47
C THR A 114 -0.14 5.42 6.62
N ALA A 115 0.32 5.50 7.86
CA ALA A 115 -0.55 5.84 8.99
C ALA A 115 -1.07 7.27 8.88
N GLU A 116 -0.21 8.21 8.51
CA GLU A 116 -0.59 9.61 8.27
C GLU A 116 -1.55 9.76 7.10
N ASN A 117 -1.39 8.96 6.02
CA ASN A 117 -2.36 8.96 4.93
C ASN A 117 -3.79 8.71 5.45
N PHE A 118 -3.97 7.75 6.37
CA PHE A 118 -5.31 7.49 6.95
C PHE A 118 -5.73 8.57 7.94
N THR A 119 -4.87 8.96 8.89
CA THR A 119 -5.24 9.93 9.94
C THR A 119 -5.52 11.32 9.37
N HIS A 120 -4.71 11.79 8.42
CA HIS A 120 -4.89 13.10 7.81
C HIS A 120 -6.10 13.10 6.85
N SER A 121 -6.30 12.03 6.06
CA SER A 121 -7.48 11.90 5.19
C SER A 121 -8.78 11.83 5.99
N ARG A 122 -8.77 11.12 7.15
CA ARG A 122 -9.91 11.11 8.08
C ARG A 122 -10.25 12.51 8.59
N ALA A 123 -9.22 13.25 9.02
CA ALA A 123 -9.40 14.63 9.49
C ALA A 123 -9.89 15.53 8.35
N LEU A 124 -9.37 15.39 7.14
CA LEU A 124 -9.76 16.17 5.97
C LEU A 124 -11.22 15.92 5.59
N THR A 125 -11.66 14.66 5.51
CA THR A 125 -13.06 14.33 5.20
C THR A 125 -14.01 14.84 6.28
N ALA A 126 -13.65 14.70 7.56
CA ALA A 126 -14.43 15.23 8.68
C ALA A 126 -14.57 16.77 8.61
N ALA A 127 -13.49 17.49 8.27
CA ALA A 127 -13.53 18.95 8.09
C ALA A 127 -14.45 19.40 6.95
N HIS A 128 -14.68 18.52 5.96
CA HIS A 128 -15.64 18.76 4.86
C HIS A 128 -17.05 18.23 5.15
N GLY A 129 -17.32 17.76 6.37
CA GLY A 129 -18.64 17.23 6.75
C GLY A 129 -18.97 15.88 6.10
N ILE A 130 -17.97 15.15 5.61
CA ILE A 130 -18.16 13.87 4.92
C ILE A 130 -18.02 12.75 5.96
N ALA A 131 -19.14 12.05 6.21
CA ALA A 131 -19.14 10.84 7.02
C ALA A 131 -18.69 9.65 6.16
N VAL A 132 -17.67 8.94 6.60
CA VAL A 132 -17.11 7.77 5.88
C VAL A 132 -17.39 6.52 6.71
N THR A 133 -18.21 5.63 6.15
CA THR A 133 -18.59 4.34 6.76
C THR A 133 -18.10 3.16 5.95
N ARG A 134 -18.04 3.31 4.62
CA ARG A 134 -17.51 2.31 3.68
C ARG A 134 -16.57 3.01 2.70
N ALA A 135 -15.36 2.51 2.60
CA ALA A 135 -14.35 3.14 1.78
C ALA A 135 -13.51 2.11 1.01
N ILE A 136 -13.08 2.51 -0.17
CA ILE A 136 -12.04 1.81 -0.90
C ILE A 136 -10.70 2.44 -0.54
N VAL A 137 -9.69 1.60 -0.26
CA VAL A 137 -8.30 2.03 -0.29
C VAL A 137 -7.61 1.43 -1.52
N THR A 138 -6.91 2.28 -2.28
CA THR A 138 -6.08 1.84 -3.41
C THR A 138 -4.62 2.21 -3.18
N ALA A 139 -3.75 1.26 -3.50
CA ALA A 139 -2.30 1.37 -3.37
C ALA A 139 -1.62 0.42 -4.36
N LYS A 140 -0.28 0.35 -4.30
CA LYS A 140 0.47 -0.66 -5.04
C LYS A 140 0.02 -2.07 -4.62
N PRO A 141 -0.10 -3.04 -5.54
CA PRO A 141 -0.67 -4.36 -5.26
C PRO A 141 -0.08 -5.04 -4.02
N TYR A 142 1.24 -5.02 -3.86
CA TYR A 142 1.93 -5.66 -2.73
C TYR A 142 1.74 -4.94 -1.38
N MET A 143 1.00 -3.85 -1.33
CA MET A 143 0.68 -3.14 -0.08
C MET A 143 -0.65 -3.57 0.56
N GLY A 144 -1.41 -4.50 -0.04
CA GLY A 144 -2.77 -4.82 0.37
C GLY A 144 -2.90 -5.17 1.85
N GLN A 145 -2.13 -6.13 2.35
CA GLN A 145 -2.15 -6.50 3.77
C GLN A 145 -1.83 -5.29 4.68
N ARG A 146 -0.78 -4.55 4.35
CA ARG A 146 -0.34 -3.41 5.16
C ARG A 146 -1.33 -2.24 5.11
N ALA A 147 -1.92 -1.98 3.95
CA ALA A 147 -2.92 -0.92 3.80
C ALA A 147 -4.13 -1.19 4.70
N LEU A 148 -4.70 -2.41 4.65
CA LEU A 148 -5.85 -2.77 5.48
C LEU A 148 -5.51 -2.82 6.98
N ALA A 149 -4.37 -3.37 7.36
CA ALA A 149 -3.93 -3.39 8.76
C ALA A 149 -3.75 -1.99 9.33
N THR A 150 -3.23 -1.06 8.52
CA THR A 150 -3.07 0.36 8.91
C THR A 150 -4.43 1.07 8.96
N ALA A 151 -5.31 0.84 7.98
CA ALA A 151 -6.66 1.39 7.95
C ALA A 151 -7.44 1.02 9.21
N THR A 152 -7.43 -0.27 9.57
CA THR A 152 -8.11 -0.78 10.77
C THR A 152 -7.60 -0.13 12.06
N ALA A 153 -6.31 0.18 12.15
CA ALA A 153 -5.72 0.82 13.33
C ALA A 153 -6.02 2.33 13.41
N HIS A 154 -6.06 3.03 12.27
CA HIS A 154 -6.08 4.50 12.23
C HIS A 154 -7.41 5.11 11.80
N TRP A 155 -8.29 4.30 11.19
CA TRP A 155 -9.65 4.73 10.80
C TRP A 155 -10.65 3.58 10.98
N PRO A 156 -10.82 3.10 12.23
CA PRO A 156 -11.61 1.90 12.54
C PRO A 156 -13.12 2.06 12.33
N GLU A 157 -13.64 3.29 12.21
CA GLU A 157 -15.07 3.55 12.01
C GLU A 157 -15.52 3.21 10.59
N ALA A 158 -14.60 3.22 9.62
CA ALA A 158 -14.87 2.87 8.24
C ALA A 158 -14.57 1.39 7.96
N ARG A 159 -15.45 0.75 7.17
CA ARG A 159 -15.17 -0.57 6.61
C ARG A 159 -14.37 -0.39 5.32
N TRP A 160 -13.20 -0.98 5.26
CA TRP A 160 -12.26 -0.84 4.16
C TRP A 160 -12.26 -2.04 3.21
N THR A 161 -12.27 -1.76 1.92
CA THR A 161 -12.03 -2.73 0.85
C THR A 161 -10.77 -2.30 0.10
N PHE A 162 -9.83 -3.23 -0.11
CA PHE A 162 -8.62 -2.93 -0.87
C PHE A 162 -8.84 -3.21 -2.35
N HIS A 163 -8.48 -2.26 -3.19
CA HIS A 163 -8.42 -2.41 -4.64
C HIS A 163 -7.04 -1.99 -5.15
N CYS A 164 -6.54 -2.68 -6.17
CA CYS A 164 -5.32 -2.31 -6.86
C CYS A 164 -5.47 -2.58 -8.36
N PHE A 165 -4.62 -1.94 -9.14
CA PHE A 165 -4.55 -2.22 -10.58
C PHE A 165 -4.14 -3.67 -10.85
N ALA A 166 -4.59 -4.21 -11.99
CA ALA A 166 -4.32 -5.59 -12.38
C ALA A 166 -2.85 -5.81 -12.72
N GLY A 167 -2.40 -7.05 -12.56
CA GLY A 167 -1.06 -7.53 -12.89
C GLY A 167 -0.53 -8.51 -11.85
N GLY A 168 0.21 -9.51 -12.32
CA GLY A 168 0.90 -10.48 -11.49
C GLY A 168 2.27 -9.98 -11.02
N TYR A 169 2.94 -10.80 -10.23
CA TYR A 169 4.32 -10.56 -9.80
C TYR A 169 5.28 -10.29 -10.98
N THR A 170 5.13 -11.06 -12.06
CA THR A 170 5.97 -10.94 -13.27
C THR A 170 5.62 -9.75 -14.14
N ASP A 171 4.41 -9.21 -14.03
CA ASP A 171 3.92 -8.09 -14.83
C ASP A 171 4.16 -6.74 -14.15
N TYR A 172 4.36 -6.74 -12.83
CA TYR A 172 4.51 -5.51 -12.05
C TYR A 172 5.81 -4.76 -12.34
N PRO A 173 6.99 -5.42 -12.50
CA PRO A 173 8.26 -4.74 -12.70
C PRO A 173 8.25 -3.81 -13.92
N ASN A 174 8.95 -2.69 -13.78
CA ASN A 174 9.15 -1.69 -14.83
C ASN A 174 10.51 -1.01 -14.63
N ALA A 175 10.82 0.00 -15.44
CA ALA A 175 12.09 0.74 -15.35
C ALA A 175 12.31 1.40 -13.97
N ASP A 176 11.24 1.80 -13.29
CA ASP A 176 11.30 2.47 -11.98
C ASP A 176 11.35 1.48 -10.81
N THR A 177 10.87 0.28 -11.04
CA THR A 177 10.84 -0.81 -10.04
C THR A 177 11.21 -2.11 -10.74
N PRO A 178 12.50 -2.37 -10.99
CA PRO A 178 12.98 -3.65 -11.51
C PRO A 178 12.63 -4.81 -10.57
N THR A 179 12.68 -6.03 -11.06
CA THR A 179 12.34 -7.24 -10.28
C THR A 179 13.12 -7.33 -8.95
N GLU A 180 14.41 -7.04 -8.96
CA GLU A 180 15.24 -7.04 -7.73
C GLU A 180 14.68 -6.08 -6.69
N GLU A 181 14.35 -4.86 -7.09
CA GLU A 181 13.78 -3.85 -6.21
C GLU A 181 12.40 -4.24 -5.70
N LEU A 182 11.57 -4.89 -6.55
CA LEU A 182 10.28 -5.43 -6.13
C LEU A 182 10.44 -6.48 -5.02
N VAL A 183 11.43 -7.38 -5.14
CA VAL A 183 11.70 -8.37 -4.10
C VAL A 183 12.10 -7.71 -2.78
N HIS A 184 12.94 -6.69 -2.82
CA HIS A 184 13.26 -5.89 -1.64
C HIS A 184 12.01 -5.24 -1.01
N PHE A 185 11.06 -4.74 -1.81
CA PHE A 185 9.80 -4.20 -1.29
C PHE A 185 8.94 -5.27 -0.63
N LEU A 186 8.76 -6.42 -1.27
CA LEU A 186 7.99 -7.53 -0.72
C LEU A 186 8.53 -7.97 0.65
N VAL A 187 9.84 -8.15 0.74
CA VAL A 187 10.53 -8.49 2.00
C VAL A 187 10.33 -7.40 3.05
N GLY A 188 10.52 -6.12 2.68
CA GLY A 188 10.33 -5.01 3.60
C GLY A 188 8.89 -4.86 4.08
N ASP A 189 7.89 -5.08 3.23
CA ASP A 189 6.49 -5.00 3.60
C ASP A 189 6.06 -6.19 4.47
N THR A 190 6.57 -7.40 4.24
CA THR A 190 6.35 -8.55 5.12
C THR A 190 6.89 -8.29 6.53
N GLN A 191 8.12 -7.78 6.66
CA GLN A 191 8.67 -7.40 7.96
C GLN A 191 7.83 -6.35 8.68
N ARG A 192 7.35 -5.34 7.94
CA ARG A 192 6.54 -4.26 8.53
C ARG A 192 5.24 -4.75 9.14
N LEU A 193 4.61 -5.78 8.60
CA LEU A 193 3.39 -6.33 9.20
C LEU A 193 3.64 -6.78 10.64
N ASP A 194 4.76 -7.45 10.91
CA ASP A 194 5.12 -7.90 12.24
C ASP A 194 5.63 -6.75 13.13
N VAL A 195 6.58 -5.94 12.63
CA VAL A 195 7.19 -4.85 13.40
C VAL A 195 6.16 -3.79 13.78
N TYR A 196 5.29 -3.40 12.85
CA TYR A 196 4.29 -2.35 13.09
C TYR A 196 3.18 -2.83 14.01
N ALA A 197 2.76 -4.09 13.94
CA ALA A 197 1.82 -4.67 14.89
C ALA A 197 2.38 -4.66 16.32
N ARG A 198 3.64 -5.08 16.52
CA ARG A 198 4.33 -5.02 17.82
C ARG A 198 4.44 -3.60 18.36
N ARG A 199 4.67 -2.61 17.50
CA ARG A 199 4.73 -1.18 17.85
C ARG A 199 3.35 -0.54 17.98
N ARG A 200 2.26 -1.25 17.73
CA ARG A 200 0.88 -0.74 17.70
C ARG A 200 0.66 0.36 16.66
N TRP A 201 1.43 0.32 15.57
CA TRP A 201 1.29 1.24 14.43
C TRP A 201 0.34 0.69 13.36
N SER A 202 0.00 -0.59 13.43
CA SER A 202 -1.01 -1.24 12.62
C SER A 202 -1.69 -2.35 13.41
N SER A 203 -2.84 -2.81 12.95
CA SER A 203 -3.47 -4.02 13.46
C SER A 203 -2.64 -5.25 13.12
N PRO A 204 -2.65 -6.30 13.97
CA PRO A 204 -1.99 -7.57 13.64
C PRO A 204 -2.55 -8.20 12.37
N VAL A 205 -1.67 -8.83 11.61
CA VAL A 205 -2.01 -9.67 10.45
C VAL A 205 -1.48 -11.06 10.72
N ASP A 206 -2.30 -12.07 10.45
CA ASP A 206 -1.85 -13.46 10.50
C ASP A 206 -1.00 -13.75 9.26
N ILE A 207 0.30 -14.00 9.47
CA ILE A 207 1.26 -14.30 8.40
C ILE A 207 1.49 -15.81 8.41
N PRO A 208 1.09 -16.54 7.36
CA PRO A 208 1.31 -17.98 7.27
C PRO A 208 2.80 -18.36 7.42
N ASP A 209 3.07 -19.53 8.02
CA ASP A 209 4.45 -19.98 8.28
C ASP A 209 5.28 -20.13 7.01
N ASP A 210 4.68 -20.53 5.92
CA ASP A 210 5.33 -20.66 4.62
C ASP A 210 5.68 -19.30 3.99
N VAL A 211 4.86 -18.27 4.21
CA VAL A 211 5.13 -16.88 3.82
C VAL A 211 6.28 -16.31 4.66
N TRP A 212 6.24 -16.56 5.98
CA TRP A 212 7.30 -16.11 6.87
C TRP A 212 8.64 -16.77 6.53
N ARG A 213 8.61 -18.07 6.24
CA ARG A 213 9.80 -18.79 5.78
C ARG A 213 10.36 -18.25 4.47
N ALA A 214 9.50 -17.90 3.50
CA ALA A 214 9.93 -17.29 2.25
C ALA A 214 10.62 -15.94 2.50
N TYR A 215 10.06 -15.11 3.40
CA TYR A 215 10.68 -13.87 3.87
C TYR A 215 12.09 -14.12 4.44
N GLU A 216 12.25 -15.07 5.38
CA GLU A 216 13.53 -15.38 6.01
C GLU A 216 14.59 -15.83 4.99
N LEU A 217 14.20 -16.67 4.04
CA LEU A 217 15.10 -17.14 2.97
C LEU A 217 15.54 -15.99 2.04
N LEU A 218 14.63 -15.08 1.69
CA LEU A 218 14.98 -13.91 0.88
C LEU A 218 15.89 -12.93 1.64
N VAL A 219 15.66 -12.72 2.94
CA VAL A 219 16.57 -11.93 3.80
C VAL A 219 17.97 -12.57 3.82
N ALA A 220 18.06 -13.90 3.98
CA ALA A 220 19.34 -14.63 3.97
C ALA A 220 20.07 -14.51 2.62
N ARG A 221 19.35 -14.29 1.53
CA ARG A 221 19.90 -14.03 0.19
C ARG A 221 20.25 -12.57 -0.08
N GLY A 222 20.07 -11.67 0.89
CA GLY A 222 20.51 -10.28 0.82
C GLY A 222 19.42 -9.29 0.38
N PHE A 223 18.15 -9.68 0.26
CA PHE A 223 17.06 -8.76 -0.05
C PHE A 223 16.64 -7.95 1.19
N THR A 224 17.42 -6.92 1.53
CA THR A 224 17.32 -6.20 2.82
C THR A 224 17.16 -4.67 2.70
N ASN A 225 17.17 -4.10 1.47
CA ASN A 225 17.22 -2.64 1.26
C ASN A 225 16.04 -1.87 1.88
N HIS A 226 14.90 -2.54 2.08
CA HIS A 226 13.70 -1.92 2.64
C HIS A 226 13.32 -2.47 4.01
N LEU A 227 14.21 -3.17 4.68
CA LEU A 227 13.99 -3.53 6.07
C LEU A 227 13.97 -2.28 6.96
N VAL A 228 13.15 -2.32 8.00
CA VAL A 228 13.15 -1.31 9.06
C VAL A 228 13.97 -1.83 10.25
N ASP A 229 14.54 -0.91 11.05
CA ASP A 229 15.30 -1.28 12.22
C ASP A 229 14.45 -2.07 13.20
N ASN A 230 14.95 -3.25 13.57
CA ASN A 230 14.37 -4.09 14.60
C ASN A 230 14.85 -3.65 15.99
N ASP A 231 14.83 -2.37 16.33
CA ASP A 231 15.08 -1.92 17.69
C ASP A 231 13.93 -2.36 18.62
N THR A 232 13.92 -3.66 18.89
CA THR A 232 13.13 -4.22 19.97
C THR A 232 13.89 -5.40 20.54
N THR A 233 14.15 -5.36 21.83
CA THR A 233 14.39 -6.54 22.66
C THR A 233 13.51 -7.69 22.15
N SER A 234 14.18 -8.68 21.62
CA SER A 234 13.60 -9.87 20.99
C SER A 234 12.56 -10.54 21.90
N HIS A 235 11.29 -10.42 21.52
CA HIS A 235 10.29 -11.38 21.97
C HIS A 235 10.12 -12.38 20.83
N PRO A 236 10.34 -13.68 21.07
CA PRO A 236 10.06 -14.70 20.08
C PRO A 236 8.56 -14.67 19.73
N ARG A 237 8.27 -14.87 18.44
CA ARG A 237 6.90 -15.03 17.93
C ARG A 237 6.17 -16.06 18.80
N PRO A 238 4.93 -15.84 19.25
CA PRO A 238 4.17 -16.89 19.88
C PRO A 238 3.98 -18.03 18.88
N THR A 239 4.60 -19.15 19.13
CA THR A 239 4.37 -20.41 18.41
C THR A 239 2.89 -20.73 18.49
N GLY A 240 2.25 -21.00 17.34
CA GLY A 240 0.82 -21.21 17.20
C GLY A 240 0.22 -22.09 18.29
N ARG A 241 -0.86 -21.63 18.87
CA ARG A 241 -1.71 -22.48 19.72
C ARG A 241 -2.34 -23.54 18.83
N SER A 242 -1.90 -24.77 19.00
CA SER A 242 -2.74 -25.92 18.67
C SER A 242 -4.04 -25.78 19.46
N VAL A 243 -5.15 -25.62 18.76
CA VAL A 243 -6.48 -25.70 19.32
C VAL A 243 -6.81 -27.19 19.41
N PRO A 244 -7.28 -27.69 20.56
CA PRO A 244 -7.71 -29.08 20.73
C PRO A 244 -8.95 -29.42 19.91
#